data_82432fbe8aca0d6e1134f17ec9ce4b74
#
_entry.id   82432fbe8aca0d6e1134f17ec9ce4b74
#
_cell.length_a   1.000
_cell.length_b   1.000
_cell.length_c   1.000
_cell.angle_alpha   90.00
_cell.angle_beta   90.00
_cell.angle_gamma   90.00
#
_symmetry.space_group_name_H-M   'P 1'
#
loop_
_entity.id
_entity.type
_entity.pdbx_description
1 polymer ?
#
loop_
_entity_poly.entity_id
_entity_poly.type
_entity_poly.pdbx_seq_one_letter_code
_entity_poly.pdbx_strand_id
1 'polypeptide(L)'
;AQAVALVIPDLKGKLKGLSLRVPTLTVSLVDITFQSEKSVTVEEVNQALQAAANSNLKGILAYSEEELVSIDYRQNSHSSIVDAKLTQLAGDKLVKILAWYDNEWGYACRLVDLADYLSQKI
;
A
#
# COMPACT_ATOMS: atom_id res chain seq x y z
N ALA A 1 -2.33 -11.19 -7.35
CA ALA A 1 -2.14 -10.59 -8.67
C ALA A 1 -3.39 -10.65 -9.56
N GLN A 2 -4.08 -11.80 -9.66
CA GLN A 2 -5.27 -11.92 -10.52
C GLN A 2 -6.44 -11.03 -10.08
N ALA A 3 -6.70 -10.92 -8.79
CA ALA A 3 -7.77 -10.07 -8.25
C ALA A 3 -7.55 -8.57 -8.50
N VAL A 4 -6.30 -8.11 -8.51
CA VAL A 4 -5.98 -6.71 -8.80
C VAL A 4 -6.37 -6.32 -10.22
N ALA A 5 -6.20 -7.22 -11.19
CA ALA A 5 -6.59 -6.98 -12.58
C ALA A 5 -8.11 -6.86 -12.80
N LEU A 6 -8.93 -7.37 -11.86
CA LEU A 6 -10.38 -7.18 -11.89
C LEU A 6 -10.78 -5.75 -11.48
N VAL A 7 -10.03 -5.17 -10.55
CA VAL A 7 -10.29 -3.82 -10.01
C VAL A 7 -9.59 -2.74 -10.83
N ILE A 8 -8.40 -3.05 -11.36
CA ILE A 8 -7.59 -2.15 -12.20
C ILE A 8 -7.29 -2.88 -13.52
N PRO A 9 -8.19 -2.79 -14.51
CA PRO A 9 -8.06 -3.54 -15.77
C PRO A 9 -6.77 -3.26 -16.54
N ASP A 10 -6.23 -2.05 -16.45
CA ASP A 10 -4.99 -1.64 -17.12
C ASP A 10 -3.76 -2.42 -16.67
N LEU A 11 -3.84 -3.06 -15.50
CA LEU A 11 -2.79 -3.91 -14.96
C LEU A 11 -2.91 -5.38 -15.38
N LYS A 12 -3.91 -5.74 -16.18
CA LYS A 12 -4.11 -7.11 -16.65
C LYS A 12 -2.89 -7.60 -17.43
N GLY A 13 -2.31 -8.70 -16.96
CA GLY A 13 -1.11 -9.29 -17.57
C GLY A 13 0.22 -8.59 -17.24
N LYS A 14 0.17 -7.42 -16.56
CA LYS A 14 1.36 -6.65 -16.18
C LYS A 14 1.83 -6.93 -14.76
N LEU A 15 1.02 -7.59 -13.94
CA LEU A 15 1.34 -7.90 -12.55
C LEU A 15 1.71 -9.37 -12.39
N LYS A 16 2.81 -9.61 -11.70
CA LYS A 16 3.16 -10.90 -11.11
C LYS A 16 3.43 -10.70 -9.62
N GLY A 17 3.11 -11.69 -8.82
CA GLY A 17 3.36 -11.64 -7.39
C GLY A 17 3.40 -13.04 -6.80
N LEU A 18 4.06 -13.15 -5.69
CA LEU A 18 4.12 -14.33 -4.86
C LEU A 18 3.85 -13.94 -3.40
N SER A 19 3.55 -14.91 -2.57
CA SER A 19 3.40 -14.71 -1.13
C SER A 19 4.41 -15.58 -0.40
N LEU A 20 5.05 -15.00 0.59
CA LEU A 20 5.93 -15.72 1.52
C LEU A 20 5.18 -15.93 2.84
N ARG A 21 5.36 -17.12 3.43
CA ARG A 21 4.91 -17.42 4.78
C ARG A 21 6.10 -17.30 5.72
N VAL A 22 5.98 -16.40 6.70
CA VAL A 22 7.02 -16.13 7.69
C VAL A 22 6.43 -16.24 9.10
N PRO A 23 7.22 -16.59 10.12
CA PRO A 23 6.72 -16.81 11.49
C PRO A 23 6.50 -15.48 12.23
N THR A 24 5.71 -14.58 11.67
CA THR A 24 5.24 -13.35 12.34
C THR A 24 3.82 -13.56 12.84
N LEU A 25 3.51 -13.00 14.01
CA LEU A 25 2.20 -13.18 14.65
C LEU A 25 1.09 -12.47 13.88
N THR A 26 1.35 -11.28 13.40
CA THR A 26 0.39 -10.43 12.68
C THR A 26 1.12 -9.40 11.83
N VAL A 27 0.38 -8.72 10.98
CA VAL A 27 0.87 -7.70 10.03
C VAL A 27 1.68 -8.30 8.89
N SER A 28 1.48 -7.78 7.74
CA SER A 28 2.14 -8.18 6.51
C SER A 28 2.89 -7.00 5.89
N LEU A 29 3.87 -7.32 5.06
CA LEU A 29 4.61 -6.35 4.27
C LEU A 29 4.38 -6.64 2.78
N VAL A 30 4.02 -5.66 2.00
CA VAL A 30 4.05 -5.73 0.55
C VAL A 30 5.31 -5.05 0.03
N ASP A 31 5.99 -5.74 -0.87
CA ASP A 31 7.15 -5.24 -1.62
C ASP A 31 6.70 -5.07 -3.07
N ILE A 32 6.65 -3.84 -3.54
CA ILE A 32 6.21 -3.49 -4.89
C ILE A 32 7.41 -2.95 -5.65
N THR A 33 7.74 -3.60 -6.76
CA THR A 33 8.75 -3.11 -7.70
C THR A 33 8.09 -2.86 -9.05
N PHE A 34 8.28 -1.67 -9.59
CA PHE A 34 7.71 -1.30 -10.89
C PHE A 34 8.62 -0.35 -11.66
N GLN A 35 8.46 -0.35 -12.97
CA GLN A 35 9.15 0.60 -13.85
C GLN A 35 8.22 1.78 -14.13
N SER A 36 8.67 2.98 -13.80
CA SER A 36 7.98 4.22 -14.12
C SER A 36 8.15 4.60 -15.60
N GLU A 37 7.16 5.26 -16.16
CA GLU A 37 7.24 5.77 -17.56
C GLU A 37 8.27 6.89 -17.68
N LYS A 38 8.34 7.74 -16.67
CA LYS A 38 9.26 8.89 -16.59
C LYS A 38 10.37 8.63 -15.61
N SER A 39 11.50 9.30 -15.79
CA SER A 39 12.53 9.39 -14.76
C SER A 39 11.95 10.07 -13.52
N VAL A 40 12.25 9.53 -12.35
CA VAL A 40 11.76 10.02 -11.06
C VAL A 40 12.89 9.99 -10.03
N THR A 41 12.70 10.72 -8.94
CA THR A 41 13.54 10.61 -7.74
C THR A 41 12.78 9.93 -6.60
N VAL A 42 13.49 9.49 -5.57
CA VAL A 42 12.88 8.93 -4.34
C VAL A 42 11.97 9.97 -3.69
N GLU A 43 12.40 11.22 -3.67
CA GLU A 43 11.65 12.35 -3.09
C GLU A 43 10.33 12.58 -3.83
N GLU A 44 10.35 12.56 -5.16
CA GLU A 44 9.13 12.72 -5.98
C GLU A 44 8.14 11.58 -5.76
N VAL A 45 8.62 10.34 -5.66
CA VAL A 45 7.78 9.18 -5.35
C VAL A 45 7.17 9.31 -3.97
N ASN A 46 7.97 9.64 -2.95
CA ASN A 46 7.51 9.80 -1.58
C ASN A 46 6.52 10.96 -1.44
N GLN A 47 6.77 12.09 -2.09
CA GLN A 47 5.85 13.23 -2.11
C GLN A 47 4.50 12.86 -2.75
N ALA A 48 4.50 12.10 -3.85
CA ALA A 48 3.27 11.64 -4.48
C ALA A 48 2.45 10.72 -3.57
N LEU A 49 3.10 9.79 -2.88
CA LEU A 49 2.46 8.88 -1.93
C LEU A 49 1.91 9.63 -0.72
N GLN A 50 2.68 10.56 -0.15
CA GLN A 50 2.26 11.40 0.96
C GLN A 50 1.08 12.30 0.57
N ALA A 51 1.12 12.89 -0.63
CA ALA A 51 0.01 13.70 -1.13
C ALA A 51 -1.28 12.87 -1.30
N ALA A 52 -1.18 11.65 -1.82
CA ALA A 52 -2.31 10.73 -1.94
C ALA A 52 -2.89 10.35 -0.57
N ALA A 53 -2.04 10.05 0.41
CA ALA A 53 -2.43 9.73 1.78
C ALA A 53 -3.17 10.90 2.47
N ASN A 54 -2.80 12.14 2.14
CA ASN A 54 -3.42 13.34 2.71
C ASN A 54 -4.66 13.83 1.93
N SER A 55 -4.97 13.24 0.78
CA SER A 55 -6.06 13.67 -0.11
C SER A 55 -7.05 12.54 -0.42
N ASN A 56 -7.00 12.01 -1.61
CA ASN A 56 -7.98 11.04 -2.15
C ASN A 56 -7.93 9.66 -1.49
N LEU A 57 -6.83 9.31 -0.84
CA LEU A 57 -6.67 8.06 -0.09
C LEU A 57 -6.61 8.28 1.43
N LYS A 58 -7.07 9.43 1.91
CA LYS A 58 -7.10 9.74 3.34
C LYS A 58 -7.91 8.69 4.11
N GLY A 59 -7.31 8.16 5.18
CA GLY A 59 -7.90 7.08 5.99
C GLY A 59 -7.76 5.67 5.38
N ILE A 60 -7.27 5.55 4.14
CA ILE A 60 -7.04 4.28 3.45
C ILE A 60 -5.54 4.00 3.30
N LEU A 61 -4.79 5.02 2.85
CA LEU A 61 -3.33 4.99 2.77
C LEU A 61 -2.76 5.85 3.90
N ALA A 62 -1.73 5.34 4.57
CA ALA A 62 -0.89 6.11 5.47
C ALA A 62 0.55 6.19 4.94
N TYR A 63 1.30 7.15 5.44
CA TYR A 63 2.69 7.40 5.10
C TYR A 63 3.48 7.58 6.39
N SER A 64 4.55 6.81 6.57
CA SER A 64 5.40 6.83 7.76
C SER A 64 6.85 7.06 7.39
N GLU A 65 7.53 7.91 8.17
CA GLU A 65 8.97 8.11 8.13
C GLU A 65 9.66 7.52 9.38
N GLU A 66 8.90 6.81 10.19
CA GLU A 66 9.39 6.16 11.39
C GLU A 66 9.96 4.78 11.07
N GLU A 67 11.04 4.39 11.75
CA GLU A 67 11.66 3.06 11.60
C GLU A 67 10.98 2.07 12.56
N LEU A 68 9.80 1.59 12.14
CA LEU A 68 8.94 0.71 12.92
C LEU A 68 9.06 -0.75 12.43
N VAL A 69 8.59 -1.67 13.26
CA VAL A 69 8.52 -3.09 12.94
C VAL A 69 7.07 -3.55 12.84
N SER A 70 6.82 -4.76 12.35
CA SER A 70 5.47 -5.28 12.08
C SER A 70 4.49 -5.11 13.24
N ILE A 71 4.90 -5.36 14.48
CA ILE A 71 4.01 -5.31 15.63
C ILE A 71 3.48 -3.90 15.93
N ASP A 72 4.22 -2.86 15.55
CA ASP A 72 3.83 -1.46 15.76
C ASP A 72 2.64 -1.06 14.88
N TYR A 73 2.45 -1.78 13.77
CA TYR A 73 1.33 -1.55 12.85
C TYR A 73 0.09 -2.39 13.17
N ARG A 74 0.13 -3.19 14.25
CA ARG A 74 -1.02 -4.00 14.67
C ARG A 74 -2.22 -3.12 14.97
N GLN A 75 -3.39 -3.52 14.44
CA GLN A 75 -4.66 -2.79 14.57
C GLN A 75 -4.64 -1.39 13.95
N ASN A 76 -3.72 -1.13 13.04
CA ASN A 76 -3.77 0.09 12.24
C ASN A 76 -4.91 -0.03 11.22
N SER A 77 -5.78 0.98 11.19
CA SER A 77 -7.01 0.97 10.35
C SER A 77 -6.75 1.22 8.87
N HIS A 78 -5.56 1.68 8.49
CA HIS A 78 -5.26 1.92 7.08
C HIS A 78 -5.08 0.60 6.33
N SER A 79 -5.48 0.58 5.07
CA SER A 79 -5.29 -0.58 4.20
C SER A 79 -3.83 -0.78 3.79
N SER A 80 -3.04 0.28 3.82
CA SER A 80 -1.61 0.25 3.52
C SER A 80 -0.91 1.44 4.19
N ILE A 81 0.27 1.20 4.74
CA ILE A 81 1.12 2.22 5.37
C ILE A 81 2.48 2.20 4.67
N VAL A 82 2.76 3.21 3.86
CA VAL A 82 4.04 3.33 3.15
C VAL A 82 5.15 3.54 4.15
N ASP A 83 6.21 2.73 4.05
CA ASP A 83 7.47 2.93 4.75
C ASP A 83 8.39 3.78 3.85
N ALA A 84 8.36 5.07 4.08
CA ALA A 84 9.01 6.05 3.21
C ALA A 84 10.54 5.93 3.18
N LYS A 85 11.15 5.50 4.29
CA LYS A 85 12.60 5.32 4.39
C LYS A 85 13.11 4.12 3.59
N LEU A 86 12.22 3.20 3.26
CA LEU A 86 12.53 2.02 2.47
C LEU A 86 12.25 2.19 0.97
N THR A 87 11.76 3.35 0.54
CA THR A 87 11.61 3.65 -0.89
C THR A 87 12.99 3.68 -1.56
N GLN A 88 13.13 2.93 -2.63
CA GLN A 88 14.40 2.80 -3.35
C GLN A 88 14.20 3.03 -4.85
N LEU A 89 15.27 3.44 -5.50
CA LEU A 89 15.33 3.65 -6.94
C LEU A 89 16.60 3.00 -7.50
N ALA A 90 16.44 2.17 -8.51
CA ALA A 90 17.56 1.63 -9.29
C ALA A 90 17.57 2.27 -10.68
N GLY A 91 18.67 2.99 -10.99
CA GLY A 91 18.69 3.91 -12.12
C GLY A 91 17.76 5.09 -11.85
N ASP A 92 17.00 5.48 -12.86
CA ASP A 92 16.06 6.62 -12.78
C ASP A 92 14.59 6.22 -12.97
N LYS A 93 14.30 4.91 -13.11
CA LYS A 93 12.94 4.42 -13.45
C LYS A 93 12.48 3.19 -12.67
N LEU A 94 13.40 2.37 -12.15
CA LEU A 94 13.01 1.18 -11.43
C LEU A 94 12.78 1.52 -9.96
N VAL A 95 11.51 1.66 -9.59
CA VAL A 95 11.08 2.08 -8.24
C VAL A 95 10.75 0.84 -7.41
N LYS A 96 11.15 0.87 -6.15
CA LYS A 96 10.77 -0.09 -5.12
C LYS A 96 10.12 0.62 -3.96
N ILE A 97 8.94 0.16 -3.56
CA ILE A 97 8.18 0.68 -2.42
C ILE A 97 7.83 -0.49 -1.51
N LEU A 98 7.99 -0.27 -0.21
CA LEU A 98 7.52 -1.18 0.81
C LEU A 98 6.38 -0.54 1.58
N ALA A 99 5.35 -1.33 1.89
CA ALA A 99 4.24 -0.87 2.69
C ALA A 99 3.74 -1.96 3.63
N TRP A 100 3.47 -1.56 4.87
CA TRP A 100 2.94 -2.41 5.93
C TRP A 100 1.40 -2.42 5.88
N TYR A 101 0.80 -3.51 6.34
CA TYR A 101 -0.64 -3.59 6.51
C TYR A 101 -1.04 -4.69 7.50
N ASP A 102 -2.00 -4.38 8.36
CA ASP A 102 -2.69 -5.40 9.13
C ASP A 102 -3.79 -5.99 8.26
N ASN A 103 -3.54 -7.17 7.70
CA ASN A 103 -4.42 -7.80 6.70
C ASN A 103 -5.81 -8.13 7.25
N GLU A 104 -5.95 -8.36 8.55
CA GLU A 104 -7.21 -8.68 9.20
C GLU A 104 -7.94 -7.40 9.61
N TRP A 105 -7.26 -6.52 10.33
CA TRP A 105 -7.85 -5.30 10.86
C TRP A 105 -8.18 -4.29 9.76
N GLY A 106 -7.25 -4.02 8.86
CA GLY A 106 -7.47 -3.08 7.76
C GLY A 106 -8.63 -3.50 6.85
N TYR A 107 -8.75 -4.81 6.55
CA TYR A 107 -9.89 -5.31 5.77
C TYR A 107 -11.21 -5.18 6.54
N ALA A 108 -11.24 -5.49 7.83
CA ALA A 108 -12.43 -5.31 8.66
C ALA A 108 -12.90 -3.85 8.67
N CYS A 109 -11.97 -2.89 8.77
CA CYS A 109 -12.28 -1.46 8.65
C CYS A 109 -12.92 -1.13 7.30
N ARG A 110 -12.40 -1.67 6.19
CA ARG A 110 -12.99 -1.45 4.85
C ARG A 110 -14.39 -2.04 4.70
N LEU A 111 -14.70 -3.15 5.37
CA LEU A 111 -16.07 -3.68 5.39
C LEU A 111 -17.04 -2.73 6.11
N VAL A 112 -16.61 -2.13 7.22
CA VAL A 112 -17.42 -1.13 7.93
C VAL A 112 -17.63 0.11 7.07
N ASP A 113 -16.56 0.62 6.44
CA ASP A 113 -16.67 1.78 5.54
C ASP A 113 -17.61 1.51 4.36
N LEU A 114 -17.57 0.29 3.80
CA LEU A 114 -18.49 -0.12 2.73
C LEU A 114 -19.94 -0.17 3.22
N ALA A 115 -20.18 -0.69 4.41
CA ALA A 115 -21.52 -0.75 5.00
C ALA A 115 -22.07 0.67 5.23
N ASP A 116 -21.24 1.58 5.77
CA ASP A 116 -21.62 2.99 5.95
C ASP A 116 -21.91 3.66 4.60
N TYR A 117 -21.04 3.48 3.62
CA TYR A 117 -21.27 4.00 2.26
C TYR A 117 -22.59 3.53 1.64
N LEU A 118 -22.92 2.24 1.79
CA LEU A 118 -24.16 1.69 1.27
C LEU A 118 -25.38 2.24 2.02
N SER A 119 -25.29 2.42 3.35
CA SER A 119 -26.38 2.97 4.16
C SER A 119 -26.79 4.39 3.75
N GLN A 120 -25.83 5.17 3.21
CA GLN A 120 -26.07 6.52 2.70
C GLN A 120 -26.68 6.56 1.29
N LYS A 121 -26.80 5.39 0.61
CA LYS A 121 -27.32 5.27 -0.75
C LYS A 121 -28.72 4.66 -0.82
N ILE A 122 -29.19 4.12 0.28
CA ILE A 122 -30.53 3.54 0.45
C ILE A 122 -31.44 4.58 1.10
#